data_b317dfd6f33b9c066b1c72ab68b42bc7
#
_entry.id   b317dfd6f33b9c066b1c72ab68b42bc7
#
_cell.length_a   1.000
_cell.length_b   1.000
_cell.length_c   1.000
_cell.angle_alpha   90.00
_cell.angle_beta   90.00
_cell.angle_gamma   90.00
#
_symmetry.space_group_name_H-M   'P 1'
#
loop_
_entity.id
_entity.type
_entity.pdbx_description
1 polymer ?
#
loop_
_entity_poly.entity_id
_entity_poly.type
_entity_poly.pdbx_seq_one_letter_code
_entity_poly.pdbx_strand_id
1 'polypeptide(L)'
;MFLPTTPEEVKRLGWDALDVILVSGDSYIDSPFIGAAVIGKVLLHAGYRVGIIAQPDVSSTADIGRLGLPRLFWGVTAGSVDSMVANYTALKKKRRLDDYTPGGENTRRPDRATIVYSNLIRRFVNSVPSPSALSQRERGLPPPIVLGGIEASLRRVAHYDYWDDAIRRSVLFDAKADYLLYGMAERSVLDLAACLRDGRDPLGVRGLCYIAKEPPAGYLELPSYETVVADKDAFIQMFHTFYRNNDPVSARGLYQKHGDRYLVQNPPAPTETQAELDAIYALDFERRQHPFYEKQGKVKALETIGFSIATHRGCYGECNFCAISVHEGTTVRWRSPESILAEAEQLTKHPDFKGYISDLGGPTANMYGFECPKKLSKGICTAKRCIYPQVCPLMPVDHQPQIELLKKVRRLPGVKKVFVASGLRYDLILCDQTHGNEYLREVVEHHVSGQMKVAPEHVEDNVLRLMGKPGRGALLEFKRRFERLNRQSGKQQFLTYYLIAAHPGCTEADMQRVKEFASRELKIHPQQVQVFTPTPSTYSTLMYYTERDPFTGQPIFVEKDLRRKARQKEIVTDHQGHKGAQRKTSKRPS
;
A
#
# COMPACT_ATOMS: atom_id res chain seq x y z
N MET A 1 13.31 15.40 -14.16
CA MET A 1 12.29 16.24 -14.85
C MET A 1 10.89 15.78 -14.44
N PHE A 2 9.98 16.70 -14.06
CA PHE A 2 8.57 16.38 -13.81
C PHE A 2 7.84 15.92 -15.09
N LEU A 3 6.81 15.08 -14.90
CA LEU A 3 5.82 14.84 -15.96
C LEU A 3 4.98 16.11 -16.16
N PRO A 4 4.67 16.51 -17.40
CA PRO A 4 3.86 17.70 -17.66
C PRO A 4 2.43 17.53 -17.12
N THR A 5 1.91 18.59 -16.54
CA THR A 5 0.55 18.68 -16.01
C THR A 5 -0.27 19.80 -16.62
N THR A 6 0.35 20.65 -17.45
CA THR A 6 -0.31 21.74 -18.19
C THR A 6 -0.03 21.68 -19.68
N PRO A 7 -0.90 22.26 -20.54
CA PRO A 7 -0.67 22.35 -21.99
C PRO A 7 0.63 23.06 -22.34
N GLU A 8 1.00 24.11 -21.59
CA GLU A 8 2.24 24.88 -21.81
C GLU A 8 3.48 24.03 -21.57
N GLU A 9 3.45 23.12 -20.58
CA GLU A 9 4.54 22.18 -20.30
C GLU A 9 4.66 21.15 -21.42
N VAL A 10 3.55 20.59 -21.90
CA VAL A 10 3.52 19.69 -23.07
C VAL A 10 4.11 20.36 -24.31
N LYS A 11 3.69 21.60 -24.59
CA LYS A 11 4.20 22.38 -25.71
C LYS A 11 5.69 22.69 -25.56
N ARG A 12 6.18 22.99 -24.37
CA ARG A 12 7.60 23.26 -24.08
C ARG A 12 8.49 22.03 -24.37
N LEU A 13 7.95 20.83 -24.17
CA LEU A 13 8.61 19.57 -24.51
C LEU A 13 8.58 19.25 -26.02
N GLY A 14 7.94 20.09 -26.84
CA GLY A 14 7.77 19.85 -28.27
C GLY A 14 6.80 18.71 -28.59
N TRP A 15 5.90 18.38 -27.64
CA TRP A 15 4.95 17.30 -27.86
C TRP A 15 3.62 17.85 -28.41
N ASP A 16 3.15 17.25 -29.48
CA ASP A 16 1.87 17.56 -30.13
C ASP A 16 0.69 16.84 -29.46
N ALA A 17 0.93 15.69 -28.85
CA ALA A 17 -0.03 14.91 -28.09
C ALA A 17 0.68 14.01 -27.09
N LEU A 18 -0.06 13.56 -26.09
CA LEU A 18 0.39 12.58 -25.09
C LEU A 18 -0.04 11.17 -25.50
N ASP A 19 0.81 10.19 -25.21
CA ASP A 19 0.49 8.78 -25.39
C ASP A 19 -0.36 8.27 -24.21
N VAL A 20 -0.01 8.71 -23.00
CA VAL A 20 -0.68 8.31 -21.75
C VAL A 20 -0.96 9.54 -20.89
N ILE A 21 -2.15 9.61 -20.31
CA ILE A 21 -2.48 10.59 -19.29
C ILE A 21 -2.82 9.83 -18.00
N LEU A 22 -2.06 10.08 -16.92
CA LEU A 22 -2.31 9.52 -15.61
C LEU A 22 -3.22 10.45 -14.80
N VAL A 23 -4.19 9.87 -14.11
CA VAL A 23 -5.10 10.59 -13.19
C VAL A 23 -4.93 10.01 -11.79
N SER A 24 -4.58 10.87 -10.82
CA SER A 24 -4.26 10.46 -9.46
C SER A 24 -5.14 11.15 -8.42
N GLY A 25 -5.53 10.37 -7.40
CA GLY A 25 -6.21 10.91 -6.21
C GLY A 25 -5.27 11.61 -5.22
N ASP A 26 -3.96 11.44 -5.35
CA ASP A 26 -2.95 12.21 -4.61
C ASP A 26 -2.48 13.39 -5.44
N SER A 27 -2.04 14.48 -4.79
CA SER A 27 -1.27 15.53 -5.45
C SER A 27 -0.03 14.95 -6.15
N TYR A 28 0.43 15.59 -7.22
CA TYR A 28 1.62 15.10 -7.89
C TYR A 28 2.89 15.45 -7.11
N ILE A 29 3.43 14.44 -6.48
CA ILE A 29 4.76 14.40 -5.88
C ILE A 29 5.61 13.48 -6.76
N ASP A 30 6.69 13.99 -7.30
CA ASP A 30 7.62 13.20 -8.13
C ASP A 30 8.61 12.46 -7.23
N SER A 31 8.21 11.28 -6.79
CA SER A 31 8.94 10.47 -5.80
C SER A 31 8.79 8.97 -6.08
N PRO A 32 9.82 8.15 -5.81
CA PRO A 32 9.73 6.69 -5.94
C PRO A 32 8.77 6.05 -4.94
N PHE A 33 8.22 6.81 -3.99
CA PHE A 33 7.17 6.36 -3.07
C PHE A 33 5.74 6.62 -3.60
N ILE A 34 5.59 7.25 -4.74
CA ILE A 34 4.29 7.58 -5.34
C ILE A 34 4.08 6.75 -6.61
N GLY A 35 3.14 5.81 -6.55
CA GLY A 35 2.90 4.87 -7.65
C GLY A 35 2.63 5.54 -9.00
N ALA A 36 1.86 6.64 -9.04
CA ALA A 36 1.62 7.39 -10.27
C ALA A 36 2.91 8.02 -10.85
N ALA A 37 3.81 8.49 -9.99
CA ALA A 37 5.12 9.01 -10.42
C ALA A 37 5.99 7.88 -10.99
N VAL A 38 6.06 6.73 -10.28
CA VAL A 38 6.84 5.57 -10.73
C VAL A 38 6.35 5.08 -12.10
N ILE A 39 5.05 4.83 -12.25
CA ILE A 39 4.46 4.37 -13.51
C ILE A 39 4.70 5.39 -14.63
N GLY A 40 4.52 6.67 -14.34
CA GLY A 40 4.77 7.72 -15.34
C GLY A 40 6.23 7.81 -15.76
N LYS A 41 7.18 7.69 -14.83
CA LYS A 41 8.62 7.70 -15.14
C LYS A 41 9.07 6.46 -15.91
N VAL A 42 8.53 5.28 -15.55
CA VAL A 42 8.79 4.03 -16.28
C VAL A 42 8.32 4.13 -17.73
N LEU A 43 7.11 4.62 -17.96
CA LEU A 43 6.60 4.86 -19.31
C LEU A 43 7.41 5.94 -20.06
N LEU A 44 7.75 7.04 -19.41
CA LEU A 44 8.57 8.11 -19.99
C LEU A 44 9.96 7.59 -20.41
N HIS A 45 10.60 6.80 -19.54
CA HIS A 45 11.91 6.18 -19.83
C HIS A 45 11.85 5.20 -21.02
N ALA A 46 10.70 4.53 -21.20
CA ALA A 46 10.44 3.67 -22.35
C ALA A 46 10.06 4.44 -23.63
N GLY A 47 10.13 5.77 -23.62
CA GLY A 47 9.91 6.64 -24.79
C GLY A 47 8.47 7.07 -25.03
N TYR A 48 7.53 6.78 -24.12
CA TYR A 48 6.17 7.28 -24.21
C TYR A 48 6.06 8.73 -23.72
N ARG A 49 5.17 9.51 -24.33
CA ARG A 49 4.83 10.89 -23.91
C ARG A 49 3.75 10.80 -22.83
N VAL A 50 4.11 11.09 -21.59
CA VAL A 50 3.23 10.90 -20.42
C VAL A 50 2.92 12.23 -19.77
N GLY A 51 1.63 12.50 -19.54
CA GLY A 51 1.15 13.61 -18.71
C GLY A 51 0.46 13.10 -17.42
N ILE A 52 0.32 13.97 -16.43
CA ILE A 52 -0.37 13.65 -15.18
C ILE A 52 -1.35 14.75 -14.78
N ILE A 53 -2.54 14.35 -14.38
CA ILE A 53 -3.58 15.19 -13.79
C ILE A 53 -3.87 14.67 -12.38
N ALA A 54 -3.41 15.40 -11.36
CA ALA A 54 -3.59 15.00 -9.98
C ALA A 54 -4.75 15.75 -9.34
N GLN A 55 -5.58 15.05 -8.60
CA GLN A 55 -6.76 15.59 -7.89
C GLN A 55 -7.59 16.55 -8.75
N PRO A 56 -8.05 16.14 -9.96
CA PRO A 56 -8.85 17.01 -10.81
C PRO A 56 -10.12 17.47 -10.11
N ASP A 57 -10.59 18.68 -10.43
CA ASP A 57 -11.90 19.14 -10.04
C ASP A 57 -12.98 18.25 -10.69
N VAL A 58 -13.79 17.62 -9.87
CA VAL A 58 -14.83 16.69 -10.32
C VAL A 58 -16.17 17.34 -10.64
N SER A 59 -16.30 18.66 -10.41
CA SER A 59 -17.52 19.41 -10.69
C SER A 59 -17.78 19.60 -12.18
N SER A 60 -16.71 19.63 -12.99
CA SER A 60 -16.78 19.80 -14.44
C SER A 60 -15.74 18.91 -15.16
N THR A 61 -15.82 18.86 -16.50
CA THR A 61 -14.86 18.14 -17.34
C THR A 61 -13.66 18.98 -17.75
N ALA A 62 -13.61 20.26 -17.38
CA ALA A 62 -12.56 21.19 -17.82
C ALA A 62 -11.18 20.77 -17.33
N ASP A 63 -11.07 20.41 -16.05
CA ASP A 63 -9.79 20.08 -15.43
C ASP A 63 -9.26 18.71 -15.91
N ILE A 64 -10.12 17.69 -15.99
CA ILE A 64 -9.73 16.37 -16.52
C ILE A 64 -9.37 16.43 -18.01
N GLY A 65 -9.95 17.35 -18.76
CA GLY A 65 -9.72 17.53 -20.19
C GLY A 65 -8.55 18.45 -20.55
N ARG A 66 -7.89 19.08 -19.58
CA ARG A 66 -6.90 20.13 -19.83
C ARG A 66 -5.68 19.69 -20.66
N LEU A 67 -5.34 18.40 -20.65
CA LEU A 67 -4.26 17.82 -21.45
C LEU A 67 -4.74 17.17 -22.77
N GLY A 68 -6.03 17.28 -23.09
CA GLY A 68 -6.61 16.65 -24.28
C GLY A 68 -6.81 15.14 -24.13
N LEU A 69 -6.87 14.44 -25.27
CA LEU A 69 -7.04 12.98 -25.31
C LEU A 69 -5.67 12.28 -25.46
N PRO A 70 -5.37 11.23 -24.68
CA PRO A 70 -4.18 10.43 -24.90
C PRO A 70 -4.33 9.55 -26.16
N ARG A 71 -3.22 9.23 -26.81
CA ARG A 71 -3.21 8.33 -27.97
C ARG A 71 -3.46 6.88 -27.61
N LEU A 72 -2.95 6.41 -26.45
CA LEU A 72 -2.99 5.00 -26.05
C LEU A 72 -4.03 4.74 -24.97
N PHE A 73 -3.91 5.38 -23.80
CA PHE A 73 -4.85 5.14 -22.69
C PHE A 73 -4.84 6.21 -21.61
N TRP A 74 -5.90 6.24 -20.81
CA TRP A 74 -6.00 6.90 -19.54
C TRP A 74 -5.61 5.95 -18.42
N GLY A 75 -4.63 6.28 -17.58
CA GLY A 75 -4.31 5.52 -16.35
C GLY A 75 -4.96 6.17 -15.14
N VAL A 76 -5.72 5.43 -14.34
CA VAL A 76 -6.49 5.97 -13.21
C VAL A 76 -6.13 5.27 -11.91
N THR A 77 -5.77 6.06 -10.89
CA THR A 77 -5.50 5.56 -9.53
C THR A 77 -6.14 6.46 -8.47
N ALA A 78 -6.55 5.85 -7.34
CA ALA A 78 -6.99 6.60 -6.17
C ALA A 78 -5.85 7.29 -5.41
N GLY A 79 -4.59 6.98 -5.75
CA GLY A 79 -3.38 7.43 -5.05
C GLY A 79 -2.71 6.32 -4.24
N SER A 80 -1.86 6.72 -3.31
CA SER A 80 -1.06 5.80 -2.46
C SER A 80 -1.90 5.06 -1.43
N VAL A 81 -3.12 5.53 -1.15
CA VAL A 81 -4.07 4.94 -0.20
C VAL A 81 -5.43 4.77 -0.89
N ASP A 82 -6.17 3.75 -0.50
CA ASP A 82 -7.58 3.59 -0.86
C ASP A 82 -8.39 4.84 -0.50
N SER A 83 -9.18 5.38 -1.44
CA SER A 83 -9.86 6.66 -1.27
C SER A 83 -10.84 6.67 -0.10
N MET A 84 -11.53 5.56 0.15
CA MET A 84 -12.46 5.47 1.27
C MET A 84 -11.70 5.43 2.62
N VAL A 85 -10.55 4.75 2.68
CA VAL A 85 -9.67 4.72 3.86
C VAL A 85 -9.01 6.09 4.10
N ALA A 86 -8.63 6.79 3.03
CA ALA A 86 -8.11 8.15 3.11
C ALA A 86 -9.17 9.15 3.61
N ASN A 87 -10.40 9.04 3.11
CA ASN A 87 -11.46 9.99 3.40
C ASN A 87 -12.17 9.76 4.72
N TYR A 88 -12.20 8.52 5.22
CA TYR A 88 -12.96 8.16 6.42
C TYR A 88 -12.12 7.41 7.46
N THR A 89 -12.50 7.58 8.72
CA THR A 89 -12.02 6.73 9.81
C THR A 89 -12.75 5.39 9.82
N ALA A 90 -12.23 4.41 10.57
CA ALA A 90 -12.91 3.13 10.79
C ALA A 90 -14.30 3.24 11.46
N LEU A 91 -14.62 4.40 12.04
CA LEU A 91 -15.94 4.73 12.60
C LEU A 91 -16.83 5.47 11.59
N LYS A 92 -16.51 5.39 10.30
CA LYS A 92 -17.22 6.05 9.18
C LYS A 92 -17.34 7.58 9.32
N LYS A 93 -16.46 8.23 10.11
CA LYS A 93 -16.40 9.69 10.23
C LYS A 93 -15.43 10.23 9.19
N LYS A 94 -15.85 11.26 8.44
CA LYS A 94 -14.99 11.92 7.44
C LYS A 94 -13.77 12.54 8.12
N ARG A 95 -12.58 12.29 7.54
CA ARG A 95 -11.32 12.90 7.99
C ARG A 95 -11.27 14.34 7.53
N ARG A 96 -10.72 15.20 8.38
CA ARG A 96 -10.51 16.62 8.04
C ARG A 96 -9.18 16.84 7.29
N LEU A 97 -8.19 16.01 7.55
CA LEU A 97 -6.83 16.13 7.02
C LEU A 97 -6.54 15.01 6.02
N ASP A 98 -5.77 15.35 4.99
CA ASP A 98 -5.20 14.45 4.01
C ASP A 98 -3.75 14.86 3.74
N ASP A 99 -2.82 14.01 4.14
CA ASP A 99 -1.37 14.27 4.01
C ASP A 99 -0.89 14.32 2.54
N TYR A 100 -1.72 13.86 1.59
CA TYR A 100 -1.44 13.87 0.15
C TYR A 100 -2.16 14.97 -0.64
N THR A 101 -2.87 15.85 0.04
CA THR A 101 -3.55 17.00 -0.59
C THR A 101 -2.80 18.29 -0.30
N PRO A 102 -2.64 19.22 -1.28
CA PRO A 102 -2.06 20.53 -1.05
C PRO A 102 -2.81 21.29 0.06
N GLY A 103 -2.05 21.84 1.02
CA GLY A 103 -2.63 22.50 2.21
C GLY A 103 -3.11 21.54 3.30
N GLY A 104 -3.10 20.21 3.06
CA GLY A 104 -3.39 19.20 4.09
C GLY A 104 -4.87 18.98 4.41
N GLU A 105 -5.80 19.65 3.72
CA GLU A 105 -7.24 19.49 3.94
C GLU A 105 -7.85 18.41 3.04
N ASN A 106 -8.69 17.55 3.60
CA ASN A 106 -9.34 16.46 2.87
C ASN A 106 -10.59 16.93 2.11
N THR A 107 -10.37 17.73 1.06
CA THR A 107 -11.44 18.38 0.28
C THR A 107 -11.43 18.00 -1.20
N ARG A 108 -10.37 17.32 -1.72
CA ARG A 108 -10.17 17.15 -3.15
C ARG A 108 -10.38 15.72 -3.65
N ARG A 109 -9.95 14.73 -2.85
CA ARG A 109 -10.10 13.33 -3.25
C ARG A 109 -11.56 12.91 -3.14
N PRO A 110 -12.21 12.48 -4.23
CA PRO A 110 -13.59 12.00 -4.16
C PRO A 110 -13.64 10.61 -3.50
N ASP A 111 -14.79 10.28 -2.95
CA ASP A 111 -15.08 8.92 -2.50
C ASP A 111 -15.07 7.98 -3.72
N ARG A 112 -14.49 6.76 -3.56
CA ARG A 112 -14.34 5.80 -4.66
C ARG A 112 -13.68 6.45 -5.90
N ALA A 113 -12.54 7.06 -5.69
CA ALA A 113 -11.86 7.91 -6.65
C ALA A 113 -11.68 7.25 -8.03
N THR A 114 -11.35 5.95 -8.09
CA THR A 114 -11.23 5.21 -9.36
C THR A 114 -12.53 5.22 -10.17
N ILE A 115 -13.68 5.10 -9.53
CA ILE A 115 -15.00 5.14 -10.18
C ILE A 115 -15.31 6.57 -10.64
N VAL A 116 -15.14 7.55 -9.77
CA VAL A 116 -15.47 8.96 -10.07
C VAL A 116 -14.61 9.48 -11.22
N TYR A 117 -13.30 9.26 -11.17
CA TYR A 117 -12.41 9.72 -12.24
C TYR A 117 -12.68 9.01 -13.58
N SER A 118 -12.97 7.72 -13.58
CA SER A 118 -13.34 7.01 -14.81
C SER A 118 -14.62 7.55 -15.43
N ASN A 119 -15.63 7.83 -14.61
CA ASN A 119 -16.88 8.45 -15.09
C ASN A 119 -16.64 9.88 -15.60
N LEU A 120 -15.76 10.66 -14.96
CA LEU A 120 -15.40 12.01 -15.40
C LEU A 120 -14.68 11.98 -16.76
N ILE A 121 -13.74 11.05 -16.94
CA ILE A 121 -13.06 10.82 -18.24
C ILE A 121 -14.08 10.48 -19.31
N ARG A 122 -15.02 9.56 -19.07
CA ARG A 122 -16.05 9.20 -20.06
C ARG A 122 -16.95 10.37 -20.43
N ARG A 123 -17.32 11.20 -19.45
CA ARG A 123 -18.07 12.46 -19.71
C ARG A 123 -17.28 13.40 -20.60
N PHE A 124 -15.98 13.58 -20.32
CA PHE A 124 -15.10 14.40 -21.15
C PHE A 124 -14.98 13.84 -22.56
N VAL A 125 -14.63 12.57 -22.71
CA VAL A 125 -14.49 11.91 -24.03
C VAL A 125 -15.76 12.05 -24.88
N ASN A 126 -16.93 11.88 -24.26
CA ASN A 126 -18.21 12.03 -24.96
C ASN A 126 -18.56 13.48 -25.34
N SER A 127 -17.94 14.48 -24.69
CA SER A 127 -18.14 15.90 -25.00
C SER A 127 -17.23 16.43 -26.09
N VAL A 128 -16.15 15.71 -26.41
CA VAL A 128 -15.25 16.07 -27.49
C VAL A 128 -15.87 15.66 -28.82
N PRO A 129 -16.08 16.59 -29.79
CA PRO A 129 -16.57 16.25 -31.12
C PRO A 129 -15.68 15.16 -31.73
N SER A 130 -16.31 14.21 -32.42
CA SER A 130 -15.58 13.10 -33.08
C SER A 130 -14.43 13.66 -33.92
N PRO A 131 -13.17 13.35 -33.61
CA PRO A 131 -12.06 14.05 -34.24
C PRO A 131 -11.91 13.56 -35.68
N SER A 132 -12.27 14.39 -36.63
CA SER A 132 -11.83 14.28 -38.05
C SER A 132 -10.31 14.34 -38.21
N ALA A 133 -9.55 14.61 -37.11
CA ALA A 133 -8.11 14.85 -37.11
C ALA A 133 -7.28 13.81 -36.33
N LEU A 134 -7.85 12.79 -35.67
CA LEU A 134 -7.07 11.68 -35.10
C LEU A 134 -7.00 10.52 -36.11
N SER A 135 -6.29 10.71 -37.14
CA SER A 135 -6.20 9.90 -38.35
C SER A 135 -5.48 8.56 -38.23
N GLN A 136 -5.37 7.89 -37.05
CA GLN A 136 -4.62 6.64 -36.95
C GLN A 136 -5.22 5.55 -36.05
N ARG A 137 -6.47 5.65 -35.64
CA ARG A 137 -7.18 4.44 -35.17
C ARG A 137 -8.20 4.01 -36.20
N GLU A 138 -7.87 3.01 -36.94
CA GLU A 138 -8.72 2.36 -37.95
C GLU A 138 -10.09 1.87 -37.45
N ARG A 139 -10.46 2.11 -36.18
CA ARG A 139 -11.73 1.69 -35.57
C ARG A 139 -12.53 2.78 -34.85
N GLY A 140 -12.09 4.02 -34.78
CA GLY A 140 -12.86 5.13 -34.18
C GLY A 140 -13.21 4.97 -32.67
N LEU A 141 -12.57 4.04 -31.95
CA LEU A 141 -12.84 3.80 -30.54
C LEU A 141 -12.07 4.81 -29.65
N PRO A 142 -12.71 5.29 -28.56
CA PRO A 142 -12.04 6.18 -27.61
C PRO A 142 -10.87 5.49 -26.91
N PRO A 143 -9.86 6.26 -26.42
CA PRO A 143 -8.77 5.70 -25.63
C PRO A 143 -9.29 4.94 -24.41
N PRO A 144 -8.81 3.70 -24.16
CA PRO A 144 -9.26 2.90 -23.04
C PRO A 144 -8.89 3.50 -21.69
N ILE A 145 -9.69 3.19 -20.68
CA ILE A 145 -9.44 3.53 -19.28
C ILE A 145 -8.82 2.34 -18.59
N VAL A 146 -7.64 2.53 -18.02
CA VAL A 146 -6.84 1.51 -17.29
C VAL A 146 -6.80 1.89 -15.82
N LEU A 147 -7.40 1.07 -14.96
CA LEU A 147 -7.32 1.23 -13.51
C LEU A 147 -6.00 0.68 -12.98
N GLY A 148 -5.45 1.29 -11.93
CA GLY A 148 -4.26 0.79 -11.24
C GLY A 148 -4.18 1.27 -9.80
N GLY A 149 -3.10 0.85 -9.11
CA GLY A 149 -2.86 1.17 -7.71
C GLY A 149 -3.65 0.31 -6.72
N ILE A 150 -3.50 0.63 -5.43
CA ILE A 150 -3.98 -0.23 -4.35
C ILE A 150 -5.51 -0.39 -4.34
N GLU A 151 -6.27 0.70 -4.54
CA GLU A 151 -7.74 0.65 -4.53
C GLU A 151 -8.28 -0.30 -5.61
N ALA A 152 -7.74 -0.22 -6.82
CA ALA A 152 -8.14 -1.10 -7.92
C ALA A 152 -7.70 -2.55 -7.66
N SER A 153 -6.46 -2.77 -7.21
CA SER A 153 -5.92 -4.10 -6.91
C SER A 153 -6.77 -4.85 -5.89
N LEU A 154 -7.25 -4.17 -4.85
CA LEU A 154 -8.04 -4.78 -3.79
C LEU A 154 -9.51 -5.03 -4.16
N ARG A 155 -9.99 -4.40 -5.26
CA ARG A 155 -11.39 -4.50 -5.73
C ARG A 155 -11.53 -5.17 -7.09
N ARG A 156 -10.51 -5.92 -7.52
CA ARG A 156 -10.46 -6.53 -8.86
C ARG A 156 -11.44 -7.70 -9.06
N VAL A 157 -11.85 -8.37 -7.99
CA VAL A 157 -12.90 -9.40 -7.96
C VAL A 157 -14.08 -8.94 -7.11
N ALA A 158 -15.14 -9.74 -6.97
CA ALA A 158 -16.19 -9.47 -5.99
C ALA A 158 -15.60 -9.32 -4.58
N HIS A 159 -16.03 -8.32 -3.85
CA HIS A 159 -15.43 -7.97 -2.56
C HIS A 159 -16.44 -7.36 -1.60
N TYR A 160 -16.20 -7.52 -0.30
CA TYR A 160 -16.99 -6.82 0.71
C TYR A 160 -16.57 -5.35 0.80
N ASP A 161 -17.53 -4.46 0.65
CA ASP A 161 -17.39 -3.02 0.87
C ASP A 161 -17.89 -2.66 2.27
N TYR A 162 -16.98 -2.24 3.13
CA TYR A 162 -17.29 -1.87 4.52
C TYR A 162 -18.24 -0.66 4.63
N TRP A 163 -18.16 0.27 3.67
CA TRP A 163 -18.88 1.52 3.72
C TRP A 163 -20.37 1.34 3.42
N ASP A 164 -20.67 0.45 2.46
CA ASP A 164 -22.03 0.08 2.06
C ASP A 164 -22.55 -1.15 2.83
N ASP A 165 -21.68 -1.84 3.59
CA ASP A 165 -21.96 -3.11 4.29
C ASP A 165 -22.52 -4.18 3.35
N ALA A 166 -21.95 -4.31 2.17
CA ALA A 166 -22.42 -5.19 1.11
C ALA A 166 -21.28 -5.79 0.27
N ILE A 167 -21.55 -6.91 -0.38
CA ILE A 167 -20.67 -7.43 -1.44
C ILE A 167 -20.88 -6.61 -2.71
N ARG A 168 -19.81 -6.04 -3.24
CA ARG A 168 -19.78 -5.34 -4.52
C ARG A 168 -19.10 -6.21 -5.58
N ARG A 169 -19.49 -5.98 -6.83
CA ARG A 169 -18.82 -6.60 -7.99
C ARG A 169 -17.43 -6.00 -8.22
N SER A 170 -16.65 -6.59 -9.11
CA SER A 170 -15.37 -6.02 -9.51
C SER A 170 -15.49 -4.53 -9.86
N VAL A 171 -14.50 -3.73 -9.43
CA VAL A 171 -14.43 -2.30 -9.73
C VAL A 171 -14.40 -1.99 -11.22
N LEU A 172 -13.96 -2.93 -12.07
CA LEU A 172 -14.04 -2.76 -13.54
C LEU A 172 -15.45 -2.53 -14.04
N PHE A 173 -16.43 -3.24 -13.48
CA PHE A 173 -17.84 -3.03 -13.83
C PHE A 173 -18.38 -1.70 -13.30
N ASP A 174 -18.04 -1.35 -12.05
CA ASP A 174 -18.54 -0.14 -11.40
C ASP A 174 -17.94 1.13 -12.04
N ALA A 175 -16.65 1.10 -12.35
CA ALA A 175 -15.95 2.19 -13.03
C ALA A 175 -16.23 2.24 -14.54
N LYS A 176 -16.81 1.17 -15.11
CA LYS A 176 -16.94 1.01 -16.57
C LYS A 176 -15.60 1.18 -17.27
N ALA A 177 -14.51 0.72 -16.64
CA ALA A 177 -13.17 0.79 -17.21
C ALA A 177 -12.90 -0.42 -18.12
N ASP A 178 -11.92 -0.28 -19.00
CA ASP A 178 -11.62 -1.29 -20.00
C ASP A 178 -10.63 -2.34 -19.46
N TYR A 179 -9.62 -1.88 -18.70
CA TYR A 179 -8.58 -2.72 -18.13
C TYR A 179 -8.27 -2.33 -16.69
N LEU A 180 -7.69 -3.28 -15.95
CA LEU A 180 -7.14 -3.04 -14.62
C LEU A 180 -5.79 -3.76 -14.52
N LEU A 181 -4.74 -3.02 -14.17
CA LEU A 181 -3.43 -3.57 -13.80
C LEU A 181 -3.31 -3.64 -12.28
N TYR A 182 -3.06 -4.84 -11.76
CA TYR A 182 -2.95 -5.05 -10.33
C TYR A 182 -1.52 -5.40 -9.89
N GLY A 183 -1.23 -5.17 -8.63
CA GLY A 183 0.09 -5.39 -8.06
C GLY A 183 1.06 -4.26 -8.41
N MET A 184 2.35 -4.58 -8.37
CA MET A 184 3.42 -3.71 -8.83
C MET A 184 3.47 -3.80 -10.36
N ALA A 185 3.00 -2.76 -11.02
CA ALA A 185 2.55 -2.85 -12.42
C ALA A 185 3.53 -2.27 -13.44
N GLU A 186 4.79 -2.02 -13.06
CA GLU A 186 5.78 -1.40 -13.94
C GLU A 186 6.00 -2.18 -15.24
N ARG A 187 6.13 -3.51 -15.14
CA ARG A 187 6.25 -4.37 -16.31
C ARG A 187 4.94 -4.46 -17.09
N SER A 188 3.84 -4.71 -16.38
CA SER A 188 2.52 -4.88 -17.00
C SER A 188 2.06 -3.65 -17.76
N VAL A 189 2.36 -2.43 -17.28
CA VAL A 189 1.99 -1.20 -17.97
C VAL A 189 2.81 -0.99 -19.24
N LEU A 190 4.08 -1.38 -19.26
CA LEU A 190 4.90 -1.35 -20.46
C LEU A 190 4.41 -2.35 -21.51
N ASP A 191 4.08 -3.59 -21.08
CA ASP A 191 3.54 -4.63 -21.97
C ASP A 191 2.19 -4.18 -22.56
N LEU A 192 1.31 -3.61 -21.73
CA LEU A 192 0.02 -3.06 -22.18
C LEU A 192 0.22 -1.91 -23.17
N ALA A 193 1.10 -0.95 -22.84
CA ALA A 193 1.39 0.20 -23.70
C ALA A 193 1.94 -0.25 -25.06
N ALA A 194 2.84 -1.22 -25.08
CA ALA A 194 3.39 -1.81 -26.29
C ALA A 194 2.30 -2.50 -27.14
N CYS A 195 1.44 -3.32 -26.52
CA CYS A 195 0.33 -3.96 -27.24
C CYS A 195 -0.59 -2.92 -27.87
N LEU A 196 -1.00 -1.88 -27.11
CA LEU A 196 -1.89 -0.83 -27.61
C LEU A 196 -1.23 0.02 -28.72
N ARG A 197 0.07 0.35 -28.59
CA ARG A 197 0.82 1.08 -29.62
C ARG A 197 0.90 0.30 -30.92
N ASP A 198 1.19 -1.00 -30.82
CA ASP A 198 1.42 -1.87 -31.97
C ASP A 198 0.11 -2.46 -32.53
N GLY A 199 -1.06 -2.11 -31.98
CA GLY A 199 -2.37 -2.65 -32.40
C GLY A 199 -2.55 -4.14 -32.08
N ARG A 200 -1.75 -4.70 -31.16
CA ARG A 200 -1.83 -6.10 -30.73
C ARG A 200 -2.86 -6.26 -29.61
N ASP A 201 -3.43 -7.46 -29.51
CA ASP A 201 -4.37 -7.81 -28.44
C ASP A 201 -3.63 -7.83 -27.08
N PRO A 202 -4.07 -7.02 -26.08
CA PRO A 202 -3.46 -6.97 -24.76
C PRO A 202 -3.95 -8.05 -23.79
N LEU A 203 -4.94 -8.86 -24.17
CA LEU A 203 -5.60 -9.80 -23.25
C LEU A 203 -4.69 -10.89 -22.68
N GLY A 204 -3.48 -11.08 -23.25
CA GLY A 204 -2.45 -11.98 -22.72
C GLY A 204 -1.49 -11.34 -21.71
N VAL A 205 -1.58 -10.05 -21.44
CA VAL A 205 -0.67 -9.34 -20.51
C VAL A 205 -0.86 -9.86 -19.09
N ARG A 206 0.24 -10.25 -18.44
CA ARG A 206 0.21 -10.69 -17.04
C ARG A 206 -0.04 -9.49 -16.10
N GLY A 207 -0.79 -9.76 -15.02
CA GLY A 207 -1.22 -8.69 -14.10
C GLY A 207 -2.40 -7.87 -14.61
N LEU A 208 -3.01 -8.25 -15.74
CA LEU A 208 -4.17 -7.59 -16.33
C LEU A 208 -5.47 -8.25 -15.88
N CYS A 209 -6.49 -7.42 -15.57
CA CYS A 209 -7.88 -7.83 -15.51
C CYS A 209 -8.68 -7.13 -16.62
N TYR A 210 -9.67 -7.83 -17.19
CA TYR A 210 -10.55 -7.32 -18.24
C TYR A 210 -11.92 -7.99 -18.18
N ILE A 211 -12.89 -7.47 -18.95
CA ILE A 211 -14.24 -8.01 -19.05
C ILE A 211 -14.38 -8.74 -20.37
N ALA A 212 -14.84 -10.00 -20.34
CA ALA A 212 -15.07 -10.84 -21.51
C ALA A 212 -16.52 -11.31 -21.59
N LYS A 213 -16.95 -11.74 -22.80
CA LYS A 213 -18.24 -12.41 -23.03
C LYS A 213 -18.17 -13.89 -22.67
N GLU A 214 -17.01 -14.49 -22.86
CA GLU A 214 -16.74 -15.90 -22.59
C GLU A 214 -15.48 -16.04 -21.72
N PRO A 215 -15.40 -17.05 -20.83
CA PRO A 215 -14.23 -17.27 -20.01
C PRO A 215 -13.10 -17.89 -20.84
N PRO A 216 -11.83 -17.52 -20.60
CA PRO A 216 -10.70 -18.15 -21.28
C PRO A 216 -10.49 -19.59 -20.83
N ALA A 217 -10.10 -20.46 -21.76
CA ALA A 217 -9.81 -21.86 -21.47
C ALA A 217 -8.66 -22.00 -20.47
N GLY A 218 -8.76 -22.97 -19.56
CA GLY A 218 -7.71 -23.31 -18.60
C GLY A 218 -7.59 -22.41 -17.37
N TYR A 219 -8.41 -21.35 -17.25
CA TYR A 219 -8.49 -20.52 -16.06
C TYR A 219 -9.37 -21.17 -14.99
N LEU A 220 -9.17 -20.80 -13.73
CA LEU A 220 -9.98 -21.27 -12.61
C LEU A 220 -11.24 -20.41 -12.48
N GLU A 221 -12.37 -21.09 -12.34
CA GLU A 221 -13.63 -20.44 -12.04
C GLU A 221 -13.74 -20.07 -10.57
N LEU A 222 -14.10 -18.82 -10.30
CA LEU A 222 -14.56 -18.36 -9.01
C LEU A 222 -16.11 -18.46 -8.94
N PRO A 223 -16.70 -18.76 -7.78
CA PRO A 223 -18.14 -18.62 -7.59
C PRO A 223 -18.62 -17.30 -8.14
N SER A 224 -19.79 -17.30 -8.83
CA SER A 224 -20.33 -16.11 -9.49
C SER A 224 -20.57 -14.97 -8.48
N TYR A 225 -20.64 -13.74 -8.97
CA TYR A 225 -20.99 -12.59 -8.13
C TYR A 225 -22.31 -12.81 -7.40
N GLU A 226 -23.32 -13.28 -8.11
CA GLU A 226 -24.65 -13.54 -7.55
C GLU A 226 -24.60 -14.60 -6.44
N THR A 227 -23.83 -15.66 -6.65
CA THR A 227 -23.63 -16.73 -5.66
C THR A 227 -22.93 -16.20 -4.41
N VAL A 228 -21.85 -15.41 -4.54
CA VAL A 228 -21.12 -14.89 -3.38
C VAL A 228 -21.89 -13.81 -2.61
N VAL A 229 -22.82 -13.12 -3.26
CA VAL A 229 -23.75 -12.20 -2.58
C VAL A 229 -24.75 -12.96 -1.72
N ALA A 230 -25.25 -14.09 -2.21
CA ALA A 230 -26.29 -14.88 -1.55
C ALA A 230 -25.74 -15.83 -0.47
N ASP A 231 -24.49 -16.28 -0.60
CA ASP A 231 -23.92 -17.34 0.23
C ASP A 231 -22.51 -16.97 0.77
N LYS A 232 -22.41 -16.91 2.10
CA LYS A 232 -21.14 -16.63 2.79
C LYS A 232 -20.09 -17.74 2.61
N ASP A 233 -20.49 -18.99 2.45
CA ASP A 233 -19.55 -20.10 2.21
C ASP A 233 -18.96 -20.02 0.81
N ALA A 234 -19.77 -19.65 -0.19
CA ALA A 234 -19.29 -19.37 -1.54
C ALA A 234 -18.32 -18.16 -1.53
N PHE A 235 -18.58 -17.14 -0.74
CA PHE A 235 -17.66 -16.00 -0.58
C PHE A 235 -16.32 -16.42 0.05
N ILE A 236 -16.33 -17.30 1.07
CA ILE A 236 -15.12 -17.88 1.67
C ILE A 236 -14.33 -18.68 0.62
N GLN A 237 -15.01 -19.56 -0.14
CA GLN A 237 -14.40 -20.36 -1.20
C GLN A 237 -13.75 -19.49 -2.27
N MET A 238 -14.49 -18.49 -2.77
CA MET A 238 -13.98 -17.51 -3.73
C MET A 238 -12.70 -16.85 -3.20
N PHE A 239 -12.75 -16.35 -1.96
CA PHE A 239 -11.63 -15.66 -1.35
C PHE A 239 -10.39 -16.54 -1.23
N HIS A 240 -10.52 -17.77 -0.78
CA HIS A 240 -9.38 -18.71 -0.70
C HIS A 240 -8.78 -18.98 -2.08
N THR A 241 -9.62 -19.20 -3.10
CA THR A 241 -9.14 -19.44 -4.46
C THR A 241 -8.41 -18.21 -5.00
N PHE A 242 -8.99 -17.03 -4.82
CA PHE A 242 -8.38 -15.75 -5.19
C PHE A 242 -7.03 -15.51 -4.47
N TYR A 243 -7.00 -15.68 -3.15
CA TYR A 243 -5.80 -15.37 -2.36
C TYR A 243 -4.63 -16.31 -2.69
N ARG A 244 -4.90 -17.61 -2.91
CA ARG A 244 -3.89 -18.60 -3.29
C ARG A 244 -3.35 -18.41 -4.71
N ASN A 245 -4.07 -17.67 -5.57
CA ASN A 245 -3.64 -17.36 -6.93
C ASN A 245 -3.13 -15.92 -7.06
N ASN A 246 -2.38 -15.45 -6.07
CA ASN A 246 -1.72 -14.14 -6.06
C ASN A 246 -0.17 -14.23 -6.12
N ASP A 247 0.36 -15.41 -6.42
CA ASP A 247 1.80 -15.66 -6.54
C ASP A 247 2.22 -15.70 -8.02
N PRO A 248 3.27 -14.96 -8.43
CA PRO A 248 3.65 -14.86 -9.84
C PRO A 248 4.21 -16.15 -10.45
N VAL A 249 4.65 -17.12 -9.63
CA VAL A 249 5.25 -18.39 -10.10
C VAL A 249 4.21 -19.48 -10.28
N SER A 250 3.30 -19.64 -9.30
CA SER A 250 2.38 -20.79 -9.24
C SER A 250 0.92 -20.44 -9.52
N ALA A 251 0.56 -19.15 -9.59
CA ALA A 251 -0.82 -18.73 -9.81
C ALA A 251 -1.31 -19.08 -11.22
N ARG A 252 -2.57 -19.47 -11.28
CA ARG A 252 -3.36 -19.63 -12.51
C ARG A 252 -4.18 -18.36 -12.75
N GLY A 253 -4.61 -18.16 -14.00
CA GLY A 253 -5.64 -17.17 -14.30
C GLY A 253 -6.96 -17.53 -13.64
N LEU A 254 -7.76 -16.51 -13.33
CA LEU A 254 -9.05 -16.63 -12.67
C LEU A 254 -10.13 -15.99 -13.55
N TYR A 255 -11.36 -16.48 -13.46
CA TYR A 255 -12.51 -15.76 -13.97
C TYR A 255 -13.70 -15.83 -13.00
N GLN A 256 -14.55 -14.80 -13.02
CA GLN A 256 -15.74 -14.69 -12.20
C GLN A 256 -16.91 -14.20 -13.04
N LYS A 257 -18.03 -14.92 -13.02
CA LYS A 257 -19.25 -14.51 -13.72
C LYS A 257 -19.94 -13.35 -12.99
N HIS A 258 -20.38 -12.35 -13.73
CA HIS A 258 -21.15 -11.18 -13.29
C HIS A 258 -22.30 -10.94 -14.29
N GLY A 259 -23.49 -11.48 -14.02
CA GLY A 259 -24.60 -11.45 -14.95
C GLY A 259 -24.29 -12.23 -16.24
N ASP A 260 -24.27 -11.55 -17.37
CA ASP A 260 -23.99 -12.09 -18.71
C ASP A 260 -22.53 -11.98 -19.17
N ARG A 261 -21.65 -11.45 -18.32
CA ARG A 261 -20.23 -11.21 -18.63
C ARG A 261 -19.31 -11.83 -17.58
N TYR A 262 -18.05 -11.92 -17.92
CA TYR A 262 -17.02 -12.48 -17.07
C TYR A 262 -15.94 -11.44 -16.78
N LEU A 263 -15.63 -11.24 -15.48
CA LEU A 263 -14.35 -10.71 -15.10
C LEU A 263 -13.28 -11.78 -15.36
N VAL A 264 -12.22 -11.43 -16.04
CA VAL A 264 -11.04 -12.28 -16.22
C VAL A 264 -9.87 -11.60 -15.52
N GLN A 265 -9.12 -12.36 -14.71
CA GLN A 265 -7.88 -11.96 -14.08
C GLN A 265 -6.75 -12.85 -14.59
N ASN A 266 -5.82 -12.30 -15.34
CA ASN A 266 -4.61 -13.02 -15.73
C ASN A 266 -3.71 -13.33 -14.52
N PRO A 267 -2.80 -14.30 -14.60
CA PRO A 267 -1.80 -14.53 -13.55
C PRO A 267 -1.01 -13.25 -13.24
N PRO A 268 -0.53 -13.07 -11.99
CA PRO A 268 0.27 -11.90 -11.63
C PRO A 268 1.50 -11.72 -12.53
N ALA A 269 1.94 -10.48 -12.71
CA ALA A 269 3.23 -10.20 -13.36
C ALA A 269 4.36 -10.92 -12.61
N PRO A 270 5.43 -11.36 -13.28
CA PRO A 270 6.63 -11.82 -12.61
C PRO A 270 7.17 -10.74 -11.66
N THR A 271 7.72 -11.14 -10.53
CA THR A 271 8.43 -10.18 -9.66
C THR A 271 9.66 -9.66 -10.37
N GLU A 272 9.97 -8.39 -10.15
CA GLU A 272 11.15 -7.75 -10.70
C GLU A 272 12.41 -8.49 -10.24
N THR A 273 13.37 -8.62 -11.12
CA THR A 273 14.75 -8.96 -10.78
C THR A 273 15.39 -7.82 -10.01
N GLN A 274 16.50 -8.07 -9.32
CA GLN A 274 17.25 -7.01 -8.63
C GLN A 274 17.65 -5.89 -9.61
N ALA A 275 18.13 -6.24 -10.81
CA ALA A 275 18.55 -5.27 -11.83
C ALA A 275 17.37 -4.41 -12.34
N GLU A 276 16.20 -5.00 -12.55
CA GLU A 276 15.00 -4.24 -12.93
C GLU A 276 14.56 -3.31 -11.81
N LEU A 277 14.61 -3.78 -10.56
CA LEU A 277 14.27 -2.96 -9.41
C LEU A 277 15.26 -1.80 -9.26
N ASP A 278 16.56 -2.06 -9.39
CA ASP A 278 17.60 -1.04 -9.37
C ASP A 278 17.38 0.00 -10.49
N ALA A 279 17.02 -0.43 -11.69
CA ALA A 279 16.74 0.47 -12.81
C ALA A 279 15.52 1.38 -12.54
N ILE A 280 14.46 0.87 -11.92
CA ILE A 280 13.29 1.66 -11.54
C ILE A 280 13.67 2.76 -10.53
N TYR A 281 14.47 2.43 -9.52
CA TYR A 281 14.89 3.42 -8.51
C TYR A 281 16.02 4.35 -8.97
N ALA A 282 16.69 4.04 -10.09
CA ALA A 282 17.66 4.92 -10.76
C ALA A 282 17.00 5.98 -11.65
N LEU A 283 15.67 5.91 -11.87
CA LEU A 283 14.96 6.94 -12.63
C LEU A 283 15.07 8.31 -11.94
N ASP A 284 15.10 9.35 -12.77
CA ASP A 284 15.27 10.74 -12.32
C ASP A 284 14.02 11.27 -11.61
N PHE A 285 13.96 11.13 -10.28
CA PHE A 285 12.89 11.66 -9.43
C PHE A 285 13.32 13.00 -8.82
N GLU A 286 12.47 14.03 -8.96
CA GLU A 286 12.68 15.38 -8.38
C GLU A 286 12.57 15.40 -6.86
N ARG A 287 11.92 14.41 -6.23
CA ARG A 287 11.61 14.30 -4.80
C ARG A 287 10.93 15.55 -4.24
N ARG A 288 10.11 16.16 -5.05
CA ARG A 288 9.38 17.40 -4.76
C ARG A 288 7.95 17.30 -5.26
N GLN A 289 7.12 18.18 -4.73
CA GLN A 289 5.79 18.45 -5.29
C GLN A 289 5.94 19.23 -6.59
N HIS A 290 5.11 18.90 -7.58
CA HIS A 290 5.10 19.65 -8.85
C HIS A 290 4.70 21.12 -8.62
N PRO A 291 5.38 22.12 -9.21
CA PRO A 291 5.15 23.55 -8.99
C PRO A 291 3.70 24.01 -9.23
N PHE A 292 3.01 23.38 -10.19
CA PHE A 292 1.59 23.67 -10.45
C PHE A 292 0.71 23.43 -9.21
N TYR A 293 0.96 22.34 -8.47
CA TYR A 293 0.20 21.98 -7.27
C TYR A 293 0.77 22.65 -6.00
N GLU A 294 2.06 22.95 -5.97
CA GLU A 294 2.69 23.64 -4.84
C GLU A 294 2.09 25.03 -4.58
N LYS A 295 1.67 25.74 -5.64
CA LYS A 295 0.94 27.02 -5.54
C LYS A 295 -0.37 26.93 -4.74
N GLN A 296 -0.92 25.73 -4.58
CA GLN A 296 -2.16 25.45 -3.87
C GLN A 296 -1.90 25.04 -2.41
N GLY A 297 -0.65 24.97 -1.98
CA GLY A 297 -0.19 24.59 -0.66
C GLY A 297 0.80 23.42 -0.67
N LYS A 298 1.53 23.25 0.43
CA LYS A 298 2.49 22.15 0.58
C LYS A 298 1.78 20.85 0.91
N VAL A 299 2.37 19.74 0.46
CA VAL A 299 1.88 18.38 0.75
C VAL A 299 2.70 17.81 1.91
N LYS A 300 2.01 17.45 3.00
CA LYS A 300 2.66 17.01 4.24
C LYS A 300 3.38 15.66 4.10
N ALA A 301 2.93 14.77 3.20
CA ALA A 301 3.59 13.49 2.94
C ALA A 301 5.08 13.62 2.63
N LEU A 302 5.52 14.73 2.01
CA LEU A 302 6.94 15.00 1.73
C LEU A 302 7.84 15.04 2.97
N GLU A 303 7.32 15.38 4.14
CA GLU A 303 8.08 15.36 5.39
C GLU A 303 8.58 13.94 5.73
N THR A 304 7.83 12.93 5.30
CA THR A 304 8.17 11.51 5.53
C THR A 304 8.89 10.89 4.33
N ILE A 305 8.35 11.06 3.11
CA ILE A 305 8.84 10.34 1.93
C ILE A 305 9.92 11.07 1.16
N GLY A 306 10.12 12.37 1.38
CA GLY A 306 11.05 13.18 0.60
C GLY A 306 12.48 12.65 0.61
N PHE A 307 12.98 12.31 1.79
CA PHE A 307 14.34 11.79 1.98
C PHE A 307 14.36 10.39 2.59
N SER A 308 13.38 9.58 2.25
CA SER A 308 13.36 8.13 2.55
C SER A 308 13.88 7.34 1.38
N ILE A 309 14.45 6.16 1.64
CA ILE A 309 14.97 5.22 0.65
C ILE A 309 14.30 3.87 0.87
N ALA A 310 13.62 3.37 -0.17
CA ALA A 310 13.09 2.01 -0.18
C ALA A 310 14.18 1.01 -0.52
N THR A 311 14.40 0.02 0.33
CA THR A 311 15.41 -1.02 0.13
C THR A 311 14.87 -2.25 -0.58
N HIS A 312 13.59 -2.53 -0.43
CA HIS A 312 12.92 -3.71 -0.96
C HIS A 312 11.41 -3.48 -1.12
N ARG A 313 10.75 -4.38 -1.82
CA ARG A 313 9.31 -4.49 -2.00
C ARG A 313 8.83 -5.88 -1.57
N GLY A 314 7.51 -6.00 -1.32
CA GLY A 314 6.90 -7.22 -0.83
C GLY A 314 7.05 -7.42 0.68
N CYS A 315 6.23 -8.30 1.23
CA CYS A 315 6.24 -8.61 2.66
C CYS A 315 5.74 -10.04 2.91
N TYR A 316 6.58 -10.92 3.42
CA TYR A 316 6.15 -12.27 3.81
C TYR A 316 5.50 -12.35 5.19
N GLY A 317 5.13 -11.19 5.75
CA GLY A 317 4.38 -11.11 7.02
C GLY A 317 2.99 -11.70 6.96
N GLU A 318 2.30 -11.53 5.83
CA GLU A 318 0.95 -12.03 5.57
C GLU A 318 -0.03 -11.81 6.73
N CYS A 319 0.07 -10.66 7.42
CA CYS A 319 -0.86 -10.31 8.48
C CYS A 319 -2.28 -10.25 7.90
N ASN A 320 -3.24 -10.90 8.54
CA ASN A 320 -4.58 -11.10 8.00
C ASN A 320 -5.36 -9.82 7.70
N PHE A 321 -5.00 -8.70 8.33
CA PHE A 321 -5.61 -7.37 8.13
C PHE A 321 -4.89 -6.51 7.08
N CYS A 322 -3.70 -6.94 6.61
CA CYS A 322 -2.83 -6.08 5.81
C CYS A 322 -3.02 -6.31 4.31
N ALA A 323 -3.22 -5.23 3.56
CA ALA A 323 -3.37 -5.26 2.12
C ALA A 323 -2.05 -5.36 1.34
N ILE A 324 -0.91 -5.13 2.00
CA ILE A 324 0.42 -5.12 1.34
C ILE A 324 0.69 -6.46 0.65
N SER A 325 0.41 -7.58 1.31
CA SER A 325 0.61 -8.92 0.73
C SER A 325 -0.23 -9.16 -0.54
N VAL A 326 -1.38 -8.50 -0.65
CA VAL A 326 -2.28 -8.63 -1.81
C VAL A 326 -1.86 -7.70 -2.95
N HIS A 327 -1.27 -6.54 -2.63
CA HIS A 327 -0.85 -5.54 -3.60
C HIS A 327 0.61 -5.69 -4.03
N GLU A 328 1.55 -5.75 -3.10
CA GLU A 328 2.98 -5.90 -3.40
C GLU A 328 3.43 -7.37 -3.52
N GLY A 329 2.60 -8.29 -3.00
CA GLY A 329 2.92 -9.72 -2.95
C GLY A 329 3.64 -10.13 -1.66
N THR A 330 3.79 -11.46 -1.52
CA THR A 330 4.46 -12.10 -0.37
C THR A 330 5.91 -12.46 -0.62
N THR A 331 6.41 -12.26 -1.86
CA THR A 331 7.80 -12.47 -2.24
C THR A 331 8.56 -11.17 -2.09
N VAL A 332 9.59 -11.17 -1.25
CA VAL A 332 10.43 -9.99 -1.05
C VAL A 332 11.50 -9.93 -2.14
N ARG A 333 11.61 -8.76 -2.78
CA ARG A 333 12.65 -8.45 -3.76
C ARG A 333 13.34 -7.17 -3.31
N TRP A 334 14.67 -7.18 -3.29
CA TRP A 334 15.47 -6.07 -2.79
C TRP A 334 16.42 -5.52 -3.84
N ARG A 335 16.77 -4.28 -3.63
CA ARG A 335 17.72 -3.53 -4.43
C ARG A 335 19.15 -3.91 -4.06
N SER A 336 20.07 -3.74 -5.00
CA SER A 336 21.49 -3.89 -4.69
C SER A 336 21.97 -2.81 -3.70
N PRO A 337 22.99 -3.10 -2.88
CA PRO A 337 23.62 -2.07 -2.04
C PRO A 337 24.11 -0.88 -2.86
N GLU A 338 24.64 -1.11 -4.06
CA GLU A 338 25.16 -0.10 -4.98
C GLU A 338 24.07 0.88 -5.41
N SER A 339 22.89 0.37 -5.78
CA SER A 339 21.72 1.18 -6.14
C SER A 339 21.27 2.08 -4.97
N ILE A 340 21.23 1.53 -3.76
CA ILE A 340 20.83 2.26 -2.56
C ILE A 340 21.86 3.33 -2.18
N LEU A 341 23.15 3.02 -2.27
CA LEU A 341 24.24 3.97 -2.02
C LEU A 341 24.21 5.10 -3.04
N ALA A 342 24.06 4.81 -4.34
CA ALA A 342 23.96 5.81 -5.37
C ALA A 342 22.78 6.77 -5.15
N GLU A 343 21.62 6.25 -4.73
CA GLU A 343 20.47 7.07 -4.36
C GLU A 343 20.76 7.94 -3.13
N ALA A 344 21.38 7.39 -2.10
CA ALA A 344 21.76 8.15 -0.90
C ALA A 344 22.76 9.28 -1.25
N GLU A 345 23.73 9.04 -2.13
CA GLU A 345 24.65 10.06 -2.65
C GLU A 345 23.92 11.15 -3.45
N GLN A 346 22.93 10.79 -4.25
CA GLN A 346 22.10 11.78 -4.96
C GLN A 346 21.31 12.65 -3.97
N LEU A 347 20.77 12.06 -2.90
CA LEU A 347 20.08 12.82 -1.85
C LEU A 347 20.97 13.86 -1.20
N THR A 348 22.27 13.58 -1.01
CA THR A 348 23.20 14.55 -0.40
C THR A 348 23.41 15.80 -1.25
N LYS A 349 23.13 15.72 -2.57
CA LYS A 349 23.22 16.82 -3.52
C LYS A 349 21.93 17.63 -3.64
N HIS A 350 20.83 17.13 -3.07
CA HIS A 350 19.53 17.82 -3.12
C HIS A 350 19.54 19.09 -2.27
N PRO A 351 19.10 20.25 -2.78
CA PRO A 351 19.20 21.54 -2.08
C PRO A 351 18.50 21.57 -0.72
N ASP A 352 17.42 20.82 -0.57
CA ASP A 352 16.66 20.76 0.68
C ASP A 352 17.15 19.68 1.66
N PHE A 353 18.17 18.89 1.29
CA PHE A 353 18.69 17.83 2.15
C PHE A 353 19.54 18.39 3.29
N LYS A 354 19.19 18.06 4.52
CA LYS A 354 19.88 18.55 5.74
C LYS A 354 20.79 17.51 6.38
N GLY A 355 21.06 16.42 5.68
CA GLY A 355 21.90 15.31 6.16
C GLY A 355 21.12 14.17 6.83
N TYR A 356 19.79 14.17 6.76
CA TYR A 356 18.96 13.17 7.42
C TYR A 356 18.22 12.31 6.41
N ILE A 357 18.51 11.00 6.39
CA ILE A 357 17.69 10.02 5.70
C ILE A 357 16.58 9.60 6.67
N SER A 358 15.34 9.94 6.34
CA SER A 358 14.16 9.82 7.22
C SER A 358 13.78 8.36 7.48
N ASP A 359 14.01 7.49 6.52
CA ASP A 359 13.83 6.04 6.62
C ASP A 359 14.71 5.31 5.60
N LEU A 360 15.38 4.25 6.02
CA LEU A 360 16.02 3.28 5.16
C LEU A 360 15.36 1.92 5.42
N GLY A 361 14.36 1.58 4.62
CA GLY A 361 13.52 0.42 4.89
C GLY A 361 12.61 0.01 3.74
N GLY A 362 11.51 -0.62 4.07
CA GLY A 362 10.49 -1.11 3.13
C GLY A 362 9.16 -1.36 3.85
N PRO A 363 8.24 -2.15 3.29
CA PRO A 363 6.96 -2.46 3.93
C PRO A 363 7.10 -3.02 5.35
N THR A 364 8.20 -3.73 5.60
CA THR A 364 8.68 -4.14 6.91
C THR A 364 10.20 -3.97 6.91
N ALA A 365 10.72 -3.12 7.79
CA ALA A 365 12.10 -2.63 7.71
C ALA A 365 13.17 -3.73 7.62
N ASN A 366 13.01 -4.84 8.34
CA ASN A 366 14.02 -5.90 8.47
C ASN A 366 13.72 -7.16 7.61
N MET A 367 13.38 -6.95 6.35
CA MET A 367 13.20 -8.03 5.36
C MET A 367 14.15 -7.89 4.16
N TYR A 368 15.26 -7.19 4.33
CA TYR A 368 16.24 -6.95 3.28
C TYR A 368 17.29 -8.07 3.22
N GLY A 369 17.55 -8.58 2.03
CA GLY A 369 18.70 -9.43 1.75
C GLY A 369 18.47 -10.95 1.85
N PHE A 370 17.25 -11.40 2.20
CA PHE A 370 16.94 -12.82 2.26
C PHE A 370 15.52 -13.16 1.77
N GLU A 371 15.37 -14.31 1.14
CA GLU A 371 14.10 -14.87 0.70
C GLU A 371 14.21 -16.41 0.60
N CYS A 372 13.10 -17.10 0.69
CA CYS A 372 13.03 -18.56 0.60
C CYS A 372 13.34 -19.05 -0.84
N PRO A 373 14.43 -19.83 -1.06
CA PRO A 373 14.80 -20.32 -2.40
C PRO A 373 13.71 -21.19 -3.03
N LYS A 374 13.00 -21.99 -2.21
CA LYS A 374 11.88 -22.79 -2.68
C LYS A 374 10.75 -21.92 -3.24
N LYS A 375 10.43 -20.80 -2.57
CA LYS A 375 9.38 -19.88 -3.03
C LYS A 375 9.77 -19.21 -4.35
N LEU A 376 11.03 -18.82 -4.50
CA LEU A 376 11.52 -18.23 -5.75
C LEU A 376 11.44 -19.17 -6.94
N SER A 377 11.60 -20.48 -6.73
CA SER A 377 11.62 -21.48 -7.80
C SER A 377 10.28 -22.17 -8.04
N LYS A 378 9.47 -22.38 -6.99
CA LYS A 378 8.23 -23.19 -7.05
C LYS A 378 6.98 -22.42 -6.64
N GLY A 379 7.11 -21.14 -6.27
CA GLY A 379 6.02 -20.32 -5.75
C GLY A 379 5.72 -20.56 -4.27
N ILE A 380 4.65 -19.92 -3.79
CA ILE A 380 4.24 -19.97 -2.38
C ILE A 380 3.83 -21.38 -1.94
N CYS A 381 4.02 -21.65 -0.64
CA CYS A 381 3.51 -22.89 -0.04
C CYS A 381 1.99 -22.80 0.17
N THR A 382 1.26 -23.82 -0.26
CA THR A 382 -0.20 -23.88 -0.09
C THR A 382 -0.64 -24.20 1.34
N ALA A 383 0.21 -24.93 2.11
CA ALA A 383 -0.13 -25.45 3.42
C ALA A 383 0.37 -24.60 4.61
N LYS A 384 1.27 -23.65 4.37
CA LYS A 384 1.86 -22.84 5.46
C LYS A 384 2.37 -21.49 4.98
N ARG A 385 2.40 -20.51 5.89
CA ARG A 385 3.02 -19.19 5.69
C ARG A 385 4.51 -19.20 6.07
N CYS A 386 5.27 -18.21 5.57
CA CYS A 386 6.71 -18.15 5.78
C CYS A 386 7.12 -17.85 7.23
N ILE A 387 6.36 -16.99 7.92
CA ILE A 387 6.73 -16.54 9.28
C ILE A 387 5.59 -16.64 10.30
N TYR A 388 4.52 -17.35 9.98
CA TYR A 388 3.39 -17.56 10.88
C TYR A 388 2.93 -19.03 10.82
N PRO A 389 2.57 -19.67 11.99
CA PRO A 389 2.67 -19.18 13.39
C PRO A 389 4.10 -19.07 13.91
N GLN A 390 5.06 -19.68 13.25
CA GLN A 390 6.48 -19.64 13.53
C GLN A 390 7.25 -19.42 12.23
N VAL A 391 8.43 -18.85 12.31
CA VAL A 391 9.33 -18.69 11.16
C VAL A 391 9.67 -20.06 10.59
N CYS A 392 9.44 -20.23 9.28
CA CYS A 392 9.70 -21.48 8.59
C CYS A 392 11.22 -21.82 8.62
N PRO A 393 11.61 -23.05 8.96
CA PRO A 393 13.03 -23.44 8.97
C PRO A 393 13.75 -23.30 7.61
N LEU A 394 12.99 -23.24 6.51
CA LEU A 394 13.55 -23.00 5.17
C LEU A 394 13.73 -21.52 4.83
N MET A 395 13.29 -20.61 5.70
CA MET A 395 13.53 -19.18 5.52
C MET A 395 14.94 -18.86 6.05
N PRO A 396 15.86 -18.46 5.18
CA PRO A 396 17.25 -18.18 5.58
C PRO A 396 17.37 -16.78 6.20
N VAL A 397 16.77 -16.61 7.38
CA VAL A 397 16.76 -15.30 8.06
C VAL A 397 18.19 -14.92 8.44
N ASP A 398 18.68 -13.83 7.85
CA ASP A 398 20.00 -13.30 8.09
C ASP A 398 19.99 -11.78 7.95
N HIS A 399 20.26 -11.06 9.01
CA HIS A 399 20.31 -9.59 9.01
C HIS A 399 21.68 -9.01 8.63
N GLN A 400 22.72 -9.82 8.38
CA GLN A 400 24.06 -9.34 8.03
C GLN A 400 24.06 -8.40 6.81
N PRO A 401 23.35 -8.69 5.69
CA PRO A 401 23.33 -7.78 4.55
C PRO A 401 22.77 -6.39 4.89
N GLN A 402 21.76 -6.34 5.77
CA GLN A 402 21.16 -5.07 6.19
C GLN A 402 22.06 -4.30 7.17
N ILE A 403 22.75 -4.99 8.07
CA ILE A 403 23.75 -4.38 8.98
C ILE A 403 24.84 -3.69 8.14
N GLU A 404 25.38 -4.39 7.14
CA GLU A 404 26.40 -3.83 6.25
C GLU A 404 25.90 -2.63 5.45
N LEU A 405 24.68 -2.72 4.92
CA LEU A 405 24.05 -1.62 4.20
C LEU A 405 23.89 -0.38 5.10
N LEU A 406 23.35 -0.55 6.31
CA LEU A 406 23.17 0.53 7.28
C LEU A 406 24.51 1.19 7.64
N LYS A 407 25.55 0.38 7.88
CA LYS A 407 26.92 0.85 8.16
C LYS A 407 27.51 1.63 6.98
N LYS A 408 27.28 1.20 5.73
CA LYS A 408 27.76 1.88 4.51
C LYS A 408 27.05 3.23 4.32
N VAL A 409 25.72 3.26 4.35
CA VAL A 409 24.93 4.48 4.10
C VAL A 409 25.22 5.56 5.16
N ARG A 410 25.35 5.22 6.45
CA ARG A 410 25.63 6.20 7.50
C ARG A 410 27.04 6.81 7.43
N ARG A 411 27.96 6.19 6.67
CA ARG A 411 29.34 6.69 6.46
C ARG A 411 29.48 7.58 5.23
N LEU A 412 28.44 7.71 4.41
CA LEU A 412 28.51 8.55 3.22
C LEU A 412 28.74 10.02 3.59
N PRO A 413 29.64 10.72 2.86
CA PRO A 413 29.82 12.16 3.03
C PRO A 413 28.49 12.90 2.86
N GLY A 414 28.21 13.86 3.74
CA GLY A 414 26.95 14.61 3.72
C GLY A 414 25.79 13.95 4.49
N VAL A 415 25.88 12.67 4.83
CA VAL A 415 24.89 11.98 5.66
C VAL A 415 25.26 12.13 7.14
N LYS A 416 24.41 12.82 7.90
CA LYS A 416 24.56 13.00 9.35
C LYS A 416 23.89 11.87 10.12
N LYS A 417 22.74 11.40 9.66
CA LYS A 417 21.95 10.37 10.32
C LYS A 417 21.07 9.61 9.30
N VAL A 418 20.96 8.31 9.53
CA VAL A 418 20.04 7.42 8.82
C VAL A 418 19.10 6.81 9.83
N PHE A 419 17.80 6.92 9.62
CA PHE A 419 16.81 6.33 10.51
C PHE A 419 16.23 5.05 9.91
N VAL A 420 15.85 4.12 10.79
CA VAL A 420 14.96 2.98 10.50
C VAL A 420 13.64 3.31 11.18
N ALA A 421 12.72 3.90 10.41
CA ALA A 421 11.42 4.40 10.89
C ALA A 421 10.25 3.49 10.52
N SER A 422 10.41 2.65 9.51
CA SER A 422 9.47 1.58 9.15
C SER A 422 9.37 0.53 10.26
N GLY A 423 8.21 -0.13 10.36
CA GLY A 423 7.95 -1.13 11.40
C GLY A 423 8.87 -2.34 11.30
N LEU A 424 9.36 -2.82 12.43
CA LEU A 424 10.20 -4.01 12.54
C LEU A 424 9.39 -5.26 12.87
N ARG A 425 9.75 -6.37 12.26
CA ARG A 425 9.30 -7.72 12.66
C ARG A 425 10.29 -8.27 13.68
N TYR A 426 9.95 -8.12 14.94
CA TYR A 426 10.78 -8.54 16.07
C TYR A 426 10.95 -10.07 16.14
N ASP A 427 10.00 -10.83 15.66
CA ASP A 427 10.10 -12.29 15.56
C ASP A 427 11.21 -12.76 14.61
N LEU A 428 11.47 -12.03 13.51
CA LEU A 428 12.63 -12.29 12.64
C LEU A 428 13.95 -11.99 13.35
N ILE A 429 14.04 -10.89 14.10
CA ILE A 429 15.23 -10.54 14.90
C ILE A 429 15.50 -11.61 15.95
N LEU A 430 14.45 -12.11 16.62
CA LEU A 430 14.57 -13.16 17.62
C LEU A 430 14.94 -14.52 17.02
N CYS A 431 14.52 -14.79 15.80
CA CYS A 431 14.79 -16.03 15.08
C CYS A 431 16.23 -16.10 14.57
N ASP A 432 16.82 -14.98 14.16
CA ASP A 432 18.19 -14.90 13.69
C ASP A 432 19.18 -15.02 14.87
N GLN A 433 19.67 -16.23 15.09
CA GLN A 433 20.58 -16.56 16.18
C GLN A 433 22.01 -16.00 15.95
N THR A 434 22.37 -15.74 14.70
CA THR A 434 23.71 -15.29 14.32
C THR A 434 23.84 -13.76 14.38
N HIS A 435 22.98 -13.05 13.66
CA HIS A 435 23.12 -11.60 13.48
C HIS A 435 21.96 -10.78 14.06
N GLY A 436 20.89 -11.40 14.56
CA GLY A 436 19.73 -10.68 15.08
C GLY A 436 20.03 -9.72 16.25
N ASN A 437 20.93 -10.13 17.17
CA ASN A 437 21.35 -9.26 18.26
C ASN A 437 22.29 -8.13 17.78
N GLU A 438 23.16 -8.39 16.79
CA GLU A 438 24.01 -7.36 16.19
C GLU A 438 23.18 -6.35 15.42
N TYR A 439 22.19 -6.82 14.64
CA TYR A 439 21.25 -5.95 13.95
C TYR A 439 20.51 -5.01 14.91
N LEU A 440 19.94 -5.58 15.98
CA LEU A 440 19.24 -4.75 16.97
C LEU A 440 20.16 -3.75 17.64
N ARG A 441 21.42 -4.11 17.90
CA ARG A 441 22.43 -3.20 18.45
C ARG A 441 22.73 -2.06 17.47
N GLU A 442 23.05 -2.36 16.21
CA GLU A 442 23.30 -1.34 15.17
C GLU A 442 22.14 -0.35 15.07
N VAL A 443 20.89 -0.88 15.08
CA VAL A 443 19.70 -0.03 15.01
C VAL A 443 19.57 0.86 16.25
N VAL A 444 19.70 0.31 17.46
CA VAL A 444 19.60 1.06 18.73
C VAL A 444 20.69 2.13 18.83
N GLU A 445 21.91 1.80 18.49
CA GLU A 445 23.04 2.73 18.64
C GLU A 445 23.03 3.86 17.62
N HIS A 446 22.56 3.58 16.39
CA HIS A 446 22.78 4.49 15.26
C HIS A 446 21.52 4.96 14.53
N HIS A 447 20.41 4.21 14.55
CA HIS A 447 19.30 4.40 13.61
C HIS A 447 17.94 4.74 14.25
N VAL A 448 17.89 4.95 15.55
CA VAL A 448 16.67 5.36 16.28
C VAL A 448 16.74 6.84 16.62
N SER A 449 15.64 7.56 16.39
CA SER A 449 15.50 9.00 16.66
C SER A 449 15.00 9.33 18.08
N GLY A 450 15.10 8.39 19.02
CA GLY A 450 14.54 8.47 20.37
C GLY A 450 13.34 7.52 20.58
N GLN A 451 12.61 7.20 19.53
CA GLN A 451 11.49 6.26 19.58
C GLN A 451 11.60 5.23 18.46
N MET A 452 11.48 3.95 18.82
CA MET A 452 11.37 2.84 17.87
C MET A 452 9.93 2.33 17.82
N LYS A 453 9.38 2.25 16.62
CA LYS A 453 8.01 1.75 16.41
C LYS A 453 8.00 0.24 16.27
N VAL A 454 7.15 -0.41 17.04
CA VAL A 454 6.83 -1.84 16.89
C VAL A 454 5.34 -2.03 16.77
N ALA A 455 4.93 -3.04 16.03
CA ALA A 455 3.54 -3.29 15.68
C ALA A 455 3.09 -4.66 16.19
N PRO A 456 2.90 -4.86 17.52
CA PRO A 456 2.29 -6.08 18.03
C PRO A 456 0.83 -6.21 17.62
N GLU A 457 0.13 -5.11 17.38
CA GLU A 457 -1.27 -4.93 17.02
C GLU A 457 -2.24 -5.32 18.17
N HIS A 458 -1.94 -6.32 18.94
CA HIS A 458 -2.68 -6.78 20.12
C HIS A 458 -1.74 -7.50 21.10
N VAL A 459 -2.27 -7.95 22.26
CA VAL A 459 -1.50 -8.72 23.25
C VAL A 459 -2.20 -10.01 23.69
N GLU A 460 -3.45 -10.21 23.29
CA GLU A 460 -4.19 -11.45 23.55
C GLU A 460 -3.93 -12.45 22.42
N ASP A 461 -3.44 -13.64 22.79
CA ASP A 461 -2.98 -14.64 21.82
C ASP A 461 -4.11 -15.17 20.91
N ASN A 462 -5.36 -15.21 21.41
CA ASN A 462 -6.53 -15.55 20.59
C ASN A 462 -6.77 -14.52 19.47
N VAL A 463 -6.61 -13.24 19.75
CA VAL A 463 -6.77 -12.16 18.75
C VAL A 463 -5.56 -12.12 17.82
N LEU A 464 -4.33 -12.25 18.37
CA LEU A 464 -3.10 -12.32 17.59
C LEU A 464 -3.13 -13.48 16.58
N ARG A 465 -3.68 -14.63 16.97
CA ARG A 465 -3.89 -15.77 16.06
C ARG A 465 -4.77 -15.39 14.87
N LEU A 466 -5.88 -14.71 15.11
CA LEU A 466 -6.79 -14.24 14.06
C LEU A 466 -6.15 -13.11 13.21
N MET A 467 -5.21 -12.36 13.75
CA MET A 467 -4.43 -11.36 13.03
C MET A 467 -3.28 -11.97 12.19
N GLY A 468 -2.90 -13.22 12.43
CA GLY A 468 -1.71 -13.83 11.83
C GLY A 468 -0.41 -13.22 12.35
N LYS A 469 -0.37 -12.88 13.66
CA LYS A 469 0.76 -12.25 14.34
C LYS A 469 1.40 -13.20 15.36
N PRO A 470 2.70 -13.06 15.65
CA PRO A 470 3.34 -13.83 16.70
C PRO A 470 2.71 -13.55 18.06
N GLY A 471 2.72 -14.55 18.95
CA GLY A 471 2.19 -14.43 20.29
C GLY A 471 2.93 -13.39 21.16
N ARG A 472 2.30 -12.94 22.24
CA ARG A 472 2.82 -11.89 23.14
C ARG A 472 4.19 -12.20 23.75
N GLY A 473 4.57 -13.47 23.88
CA GLY A 473 5.88 -13.87 24.40
C GLY A 473 7.04 -13.31 23.59
N ALA A 474 6.92 -13.28 22.25
CA ALA A 474 7.92 -12.69 21.36
C ALA A 474 8.08 -11.18 21.59
N LEU A 475 6.99 -10.46 21.82
CA LEU A 475 7.05 -9.02 22.14
C LEU A 475 7.82 -8.75 23.44
N LEU A 476 7.55 -9.54 24.50
CA LEU A 476 8.22 -9.37 25.79
C LEU A 476 9.71 -9.69 25.70
N GLU A 477 10.09 -10.73 24.96
CA GLU A 477 11.51 -11.06 24.75
C GLU A 477 12.23 -9.96 23.96
N PHE A 478 11.59 -9.46 22.87
CA PHE A 478 12.15 -8.33 22.12
C PHE A 478 12.32 -7.09 23.00
N LYS A 479 11.32 -6.73 23.80
CA LYS A 479 11.39 -5.60 24.73
C LYS A 479 12.57 -5.75 25.69
N ARG A 480 12.74 -6.93 26.28
CA ARG A 480 13.88 -7.20 27.18
C ARG A 480 15.25 -6.99 26.49
N ARG A 481 15.40 -7.48 25.25
CA ARG A 481 16.63 -7.28 24.46
C ARG A 481 16.86 -5.81 24.12
N PHE A 482 15.81 -5.11 23.68
CA PHE A 482 15.88 -3.68 23.37
C PHE A 482 16.29 -2.86 24.60
N GLU A 483 15.65 -3.07 25.76
CA GLU A 483 15.96 -2.33 26.99
C GLU A 483 17.39 -2.61 27.50
N ARG A 484 17.85 -3.84 27.36
CA ARG A 484 19.24 -4.20 27.71
C ARG A 484 20.23 -3.45 26.83
N LEU A 485 20.06 -3.47 25.51
CA LEU A 485 20.93 -2.78 24.57
C LEU A 485 20.89 -1.26 24.74
N ASN A 486 19.68 -0.71 24.97
CA ASN A 486 19.49 0.72 25.22
C ASN A 486 20.30 1.18 26.46
N ARG A 487 20.27 0.42 27.55
CA ARG A 487 21.10 0.68 28.74
C ARG A 487 22.60 0.54 28.44
N GLN A 488 23.02 -0.50 27.73
CA GLN A 488 24.42 -0.74 27.39
C GLN A 488 25.01 0.36 26.51
N SER A 489 24.20 0.92 25.61
CA SER A 489 24.60 2.02 24.71
C SER A 489 24.47 3.42 25.35
N GLY A 490 24.04 3.53 26.60
CA GLY A 490 23.84 4.82 27.28
C GLY A 490 22.71 5.67 26.66
N LYS A 491 21.80 5.07 25.90
CA LYS A 491 20.72 5.77 25.24
C LYS A 491 19.46 5.84 26.11
N GLN A 492 18.64 6.85 25.87
CA GLN A 492 17.31 7.00 26.48
C GLN A 492 16.25 6.94 25.37
N GLN A 493 16.07 5.74 24.82
CA GLN A 493 15.13 5.50 23.74
C GLN A 493 13.94 4.67 24.24
N PHE A 494 12.79 4.82 23.56
CA PHE A 494 11.54 4.20 23.95
C PHE A 494 10.95 3.38 22.80
N LEU A 495 10.25 2.29 23.16
CA LEU A 495 9.38 1.58 22.22
C LEU A 495 8.00 2.26 22.17
N THR A 496 7.51 2.50 20.98
CA THR A 496 6.12 2.88 20.73
C THR A 496 5.38 1.74 20.04
N TYR A 497 4.14 1.50 20.44
CA TYR A 497 3.38 0.31 20.05
C TYR A 497 2.17 0.68 19.22
N TYR A 498 2.05 0.08 18.04
CA TYR A 498 0.80 0.11 17.29
C TYR A 498 -0.14 -0.95 17.84
N LEU A 499 -1.37 -0.53 18.18
CA LEU A 499 -2.42 -1.39 18.70
C LEU A 499 -3.70 -1.19 17.88
N ILE A 500 -4.43 -2.29 17.68
CA ILE A 500 -5.69 -2.31 16.92
C ILE A 500 -6.81 -2.80 17.84
N ALA A 501 -7.87 -1.99 17.98
CA ALA A 501 -9.12 -2.36 18.63
C ALA A 501 -10.14 -2.86 17.61
N ALA A 502 -11.12 -3.62 18.06
CA ALA A 502 -12.26 -4.11 17.28
C ALA A 502 -11.89 -4.93 16.03
N HIS A 503 -10.74 -5.60 16.04
CA HIS A 503 -10.44 -6.65 15.08
C HIS A 503 -11.41 -7.83 15.28
N PRO A 504 -11.80 -8.59 14.25
CA PRO A 504 -12.52 -9.83 14.43
C PRO A 504 -11.91 -10.71 15.53
N GLY A 505 -12.73 -11.19 16.47
CA GLY A 505 -12.32 -11.92 17.65
C GLY A 505 -11.98 -11.07 18.88
N CYS A 506 -11.91 -9.74 18.73
CA CYS A 506 -11.57 -8.83 19.83
C CYS A 506 -12.83 -8.31 20.54
N THR A 507 -12.93 -8.55 21.84
CA THR A 507 -14.01 -8.08 22.73
C THR A 507 -13.57 -6.87 23.57
N GLU A 508 -14.51 -6.22 24.27
CA GLU A 508 -14.17 -5.17 25.25
C GLU A 508 -13.30 -5.73 26.40
N ALA A 509 -13.55 -6.99 26.82
CA ALA A 509 -12.72 -7.65 27.84
C ALA A 509 -11.28 -7.86 27.37
N ASP A 510 -11.07 -8.19 26.09
CA ASP A 510 -9.72 -8.29 25.52
C ASP A 510 -9.02 -6.93 25.57
N MET A 511 -9.71 -5.84 25.22
CA MET A 511 -9.14 -4.48 25.29
C MET A 511 -8.84 -4.04 26.73
N GLN A 512 -9.62 -4.49 27.73
CA GLN A 512 -9.29 -4.26 29.12
C GLN A 512 -7.97 -4.96 29.50
N ARG A 513 -7.76 -6.20 29.05
CA ARG A 513 -6.49 -6.92 29.24
C ARG A 513 -5.33 -6.25 28.51
N VAL A 514 -5.56 -5.67 27.32
CA VAL A 514 -4.55 -4.85 26.61
C VAL A 514 -4.14 -3.66 27.48
N LYS A 515 -5.09 -2.94 28.10
CA LYS A 515 -4.81 -1.82 29.01
C LYS A 515 -3.95 -2.26 30.20
N GLU A 516 -4.35 -3.35 30.85
CA GLU A 516 -3.61 -3.90 32.00
C GLU A 516 -2.20 -4.34 31.62
N PHE A 517 -2.06 -5.06 30.51
CA PHE A 517 -0.76 -5.48 29.97
C PHE A 517 0.13 -4.29 29.61
N ALA A 518 -0.42 -3.27 28.94
CA ALA A 518 0.31 -2.06 28.60
C ALA A 518 0.87 -1.36 29.85
N SER A 519 0.05 -1.26 30.91
CA SER A 519 0.47 -0.67 32.18
C SER A 519 1.53 -1.51 32.93
N ARG A 520 1.29 -2.82 33.07
CA ARG A 520 2.15 -3.69 33.90
C ARG A 520 3.44 -4.10 33.19
N GLU A 521 3.32 -4.57 31.94
CA GLU A 521 4.42 -5.19 31.21
C GLU A 521 5.15 -4.19 30.29
N LEU A 522 4.40 -3.34 29.57
CA LEU A 522 5.02 -2.37 28.67
C LEU A 522 5.38 -1.07 29.37
N LYS A 523 4.81 -0.80 30.55
CA LYS A 523 4.99 0.42 31.36
C LYS A 523 4.66 1.69 30.59
N ILE A 524 3.61 1.63 29.79
CA ILE A 524 3.11 2.74 28.99
C ILE A 524 1.61 2.93 29.19
N HIS A 525 1.16 4.13 28.85
CA HIS A 525 -0.25 4.45 28.64
C HIS A 525 -0.44 4.77 27.16
N PRO A 526 -0.97 3.85 26.34
CA PRO A 526 -1.13 4.06 24.91
C PRO A 526 -2.02 5.27 24.62
N GLN A 527 -1.49 6.25 23.88
CA GLN A 527 -2.24 7.44 23.48
C GLN A 527 -2.98 7.23 22.16
N GLN A 528 -2.48 6.34 21.32
CA GLN A 528 -3.02 6.05 20.00
C GLN A 528 -3.29 4.56 19.84
N VAL A 529 -4.55 4.23 19.63
CA VAL A 529 -5.03 2.90 19.26
C VAL A 529 -5.84 3.04 17.98
N GLN A 530 -5.55 2.26 16.98
CA GLN A 530 -6.33 2.25 15.74
C GLN A 530 -7.57 1.36 15.91
N VAL A 531 -8.68 1.76 15.31
CA VAL A 531 -9.84 0.86 15.18
C VAL A 531 -9.69 0.12 13.86
N PHE A 532 -9.90 -1.19 13.87
CA PHE A 532 -9.83 -2.01 12.66
C PHE A 532 -10.75 -1.47 11.56
N THR A 533 -10.17 -1.25 10.39
CA THR A 533 -10.91 -0.88 9.18
C THR A 533 -10.89 -2.07 8.23
N PRO A 534 -12.03 -2.69 7.94
CA PRO A 534 -12.10 -3.74 6.94
C PRO A 534 -11.64 -3.24 5.57
N THR A 535 -10.52 -3.78 5.11
CA THR A 535 -9.93 -3.45 3.80
C THR A 535 -10.20 -4.61 2.85
N PRO A 536 -10.77 -4.37 1.65
CA PRO A 536 -11.10 -5.45 0.71
C PRO A 536 -9.93 -6.39 0.45
N SER A 537 -10.22 -7.64 0.10
CA SER A 537 -9.25 -8.68 -0.24
C SER A 537 -8.28 -9.07 0.89
N THR A 538 -8.65 -8.84 2.16
CA THR A 538 -7.88 -9.30 3.33
C THR A 538 -8.66 -10.35 4.12
N TYR A 539 -7.96 -11.31 4.76
CA TYR A 539 -8.59 -12.33 5.60
C TYR A 539 -9.38 -11.73 6.77
N SER A 540 -8.90 -10.64 7.37
CA SER A 540 -9.64 -9.98 8.46
C SER A 540 -10.96 -9.36 7.99
N THR A 541 -11.02 -8.91 6.74
CA THR A 541 -12.28 -8.43 6.14
C THR A 541 -13.22 -9.58 5.82
N LEU A 542 -12.69 -10.72 5.35
CA LEU A 542 -13.46 -11.95 5.21
C LEU A 542 -14.07 -12.37 6.55
N MET A 543 -13.27 -12.43 7.62
CA MET A 543 -13.72 -12.71 8.99
C MET A 543 -14.80 -11.71 9.46
N TYR A 544 -14.58 -10.42 9.17
CA TYR A 544 -15.51 -9.36 9.56
C TYR A 544 -16.89 -9.52 8.94
N TYR A 545 -16.94 -9.86 7.66
CA TYR A 545 -18.20 -10.05 6.94
C TYR A 545 -18.88 -11.37 7.30
N THR A 546 -18.12 -12.47 7.31
CA THR A 546 -18.68 -13.81 7.50
C THR A 546 -18.95 -14.18 8.96
N GLU A 547 -18.27 -13.50 9.90
CA GLU A 547 -18.29 -13.82 11.34
C GLU A 547 -17.79 -15.25 11.63
N ARG A 548 -16.87 -15.74 10.77
CA ARG A 548 -16.25 -17.06 10.89
C ARG A 548 -14.74 -16.96 10.75
N ASP A 549 -14.02 -17.82 11.46
CA ASP A 549 -12.62 -18.10 11.20
C ASP A 549 -12.51 -18.89 9.89
N PRO A 550 -11.95 -18.32 8.81
CA PRO A 550 -11.94 -18.95 7.50
C PRO A 550 -11.03 -20.18 7.41
N PHE A 551 -10.19 -20.41 8.42
CA PHE A 551 -9.26 -21.54 8.47
C PHE A 551 -9.85 -22.75 9.23
N THR A 552 -10.75 -22.51 10.17
CA THR A 552 -11.37 -23.55 10.99
C THR A 552 -12.88 -23.69 10.78
N GLY A 553 -13.53 -22.73 10.12
CA GLY A 553 -14.97 -22.66 9.94
C GLY A 553 -15.74 -22.25 11.22
N GLN A 554 -15.07 -22.08 12.35
CA GLN A 554 -15.72 -21.79 13.63
C GLN A 554 -16.25 -20.35 13.67
N PRO A 555 -17.41 -20.12 14.31
CA PRO A 555 -17.92 -18.77 14.57
C PRO A 555 -16.94 -17.97 15.41
N ILE A 556 -16.81 -16.68 15.10
CA ILE A 556 -16.01 -15.72 15.87
C ILE A 556 -16.83 -14.48 16.19
N PHE A 557 -16.53 -13.86 17.32
CA PHE A 557 -17.12 -12.57 17.66
C PHE A 557 -16.62 -11.48 16.72
N VAL A 558 -17.53 -10.62 16.25
CA VAL A 558 -17.20 -9.44 15.44
C VAL A 558 -18.02 -8.26 15.95
N GLU A 559 -17.33 -7.21 16.40
CA GLU A 559 -17.98 -5.97 16.80
C GLU A 559 -18.37 -5.15 15.56
N LYS A 560 -19.65 -4.98 15.33
CA LYS A 560 -20.17 -4.19 14.20
C LYS A 560 -20.73 -2.82 14.61
N ASP A 561 -21.12 -2.67 15.87
CA ASP A 561 -21.62 -1.40 16.39
C ASP A 561 -20.50 -0.36 16.50
N LEU A 562 -20.67 0.79 15.85
CA LEU A 562 -19.64 1.83 15.77
C LEU A 562 -19.35 2.47 17.14
N ARG A 563 -20.34 2.55 18.05
CA ARG A 563 -20.15 3.10 19.41
C ARG A 563 -19.33 2.13 20.26
N ARG A 564 -19.62 0.81 20.17
CA ARG A 564 -18.84 -0.21 20.88
C ARG A 564 -17.43 -0.34 20.33
N LYS A 565 -17.22 -0.18 19.02
CA LYS A 565 -15.86 -0.06 18.44
C LYS A 565 -15.11 1.14 19.00
N ALA A 566 -15.76 2.30 19.11
CA ALA A 566 -15.16 3.49 19.73
C ALA A 566 -14.81 3.22 21.20
N ARG A 567 -15.72 2.59 21.96
CA ARG A 567 -15.51 2.23 23.36
C ARG A 567 -14.31 1.29 23.53
N GLN A 568 -14.15 0.27 22.69
CA GLN A 568 -12.96 -0.60 22.73
C GLN A 568 -11.64 0.19 22.62
N LYS A 569 -11.59 1.19 21.77
CA LYS A 569 -10.44 2.11 21.67
C LYS A 569 -10.29 2.93 22.96
N GLU A 570 -11.38 3.53 23.46
CA GLU A 570 -11.40 4.38 24.64
C GLU A 570 -10.94 3.64 25.91
N ILE A 571 -11.28 2.36 26.06
CA ILE A 571 -10.82 1.52 27.18
C ILE A 571 -9.30 1.64 27.39
N VAL A 572 -8.55 1.63 26.29
CA VAL A 572 -7.08 1.67 26.34
C VAL A 572 -6.54 3.10 26.40
N THR A 573 -7.21 4.05 25.75
CA THR A 573 -6.72 5.44 25.61
C THR A 573 -7.26 6.38 26.69
N ASP A 574 -8.31 5.98 27.45
CA ASP A 574 -8.92 6.84 28.45
C ASP A 574 -8.07 6.90 29.73
N HIS A 575 -7.52 8.08 29.95
CA HIS A 575 -6.76 8.42 31.14
C HIS A 575 -7.66 9.19 32.11
N GLN A 576 -8.24 8.52 33.08
CA GLN A 576 -8.84 9.19 34.24
C GLN A 576 -7.75 9.96 35.04
N GLY A 577 -7.25 11.05 34.47
CA GLY A 577 -6.15 11.81 35.10
C GLY A 577 -5.98 13.25 34.63
N HIS A 578 -6.47 13.63 33.45
CA HIS A 578 -6.20 14.97 32.90
C HIS A 578 -7.34 15.98 32.95
N LYS A 579 -8.45 15.69 33.62
CA LYS A 579 -9.49 16.72 33.85
C LYS A 579 -9.12 17.75 34.92
N GLY A 580 -8.00 17.61 35.61
CA GLY A 580 -7.53 18.50 36.67
C GLY A 580 -6.60 19.65 36.24
N ALA A 581 -5.94 19.56 35.07
CA ALA A 581 -4.86 20.51 34.73
C ALA A 581 -5.25 21.66 33.78
N GLN A 582 -6.41 21.60 33.11
CA GLN A 582 -6.82 22.66 32.16
C GLN A 582 -7.71 23.76 32.74
N ARG A 583 -7.99 23.77 34.05
CA ARG A 583 -8.81 24.81 34.71
C ARG A 583 -8.04 25.89 35.48
N LYS A 584 -6.70 25.95 35.39
CA LYS A 584 -5.92 26.91 36.19
C LYS A 584 -5.12 27.97 35.40
N THR A 585 -5.37 28.17 34.13
CA THR A 585 -4.69 29.26 33.37
C THR A 585 -5.66 30.19 32.65
N SER A 586 -6.64 30.72 33.38
CA SER A 586 -7.39 31.88 32.90
C SER A 586 -7.84 32.76 34.08
N LYS A 587 -6.92 33.45 34.72
CA LYS A 587 -7.12 34.68 35.48
C LYS A 587 -5.76 35.39 35.63
N ARG A 588 -5.48 36.32 34.73
CA ARG A 588 -4.63 37.46 35.05
C ARG A 588 -5.56 38.64 35.32
N PRO A 589 -5.44 39.35 36.41
CA PRO A 589 -6.12 40.62 36.63
C PRO A 589 -5.39 41.76 35.93
N SER A 590 -6.19 42.71 35.47
CA SER A 590 -5.96 44.11 35.10
C SER A 590 -4.52 44.62 35.01
#